data_90f497beda218e31ad0e4312f858efe6
#
_entry.id   90f497beda218e31ad0e4312f858efe6
#
_cell.length_a   1.000
_cell.length_b   1.000
_cell.length_c   1.000
_cell.angle_alpha   90.00
_cell.angle_beta   90.00
_cell.angle_gamma   90.00
#
_symmetry.space_group_name_H-M   'P 1'
#
loop_
_entity.id
_entity.type
_entity.pdbx_description
1 polymer ?
#
loop_
_entity_poly.entity_id
_entity_poly.type
_entity_poly.pdbx_seq_one_letter_code
_entity_poly.pdbx_strand_id
1 'polypeptide(L)'
;MAWLTIYLMPGISPSARGWRLLPLVATMPGDIAPFSITELMVSRPPRTPSTNPGTPIRSAPEDDSISVEERIYASITAALLQGRLRPGAQLVERDLAAAFGCTRGALRKVLARLGFEGKLMLEANRGAFVPSPSEEDIRQVYRARQIVEAGIVAALCGSLSAAHKRRLRAHVRSEEKASHAGTVEESVRLAGQFHVLLTELAGGTELLGLVGQLVAKTELYKALFDPSKGSACSADEHMQIIEALDAGDLHAALAAMREHLSELEERVVEQVRKSAAGADLGAVFGV
;
A
#
# COMPACT_ATOMS: atom_id res chain seq x y z
N MET A 1 26.64 -15.55 12.02
CA MET A 1 27.02 -15.93 10.63
C MET A 1 26.94 -17.44 10.52
N ALA A 2 25.90 -17.94 9.91
CA ALA A 2 25.75 -19.37 9.63
C ALA A 2 25.52 -19.51 8.12
N TRP A 3 26.46 -20.15 7.44
CA TRP A 3 26.41 -20.45 6.01
C TRP A 3 25.55 -21.68 5.78
N LEU A 4 24.53 -21.56 4.94
CA LEU A 4 23.73 -22.68 4.47
C LEU A 4 24.44 -23.30 3.26
N THR A 5 25.08 -24.45 3.46
CA THR A 5 25.71 -25.21 2.36
C THR A 5 24.66 -26.16 1.79
N ILE A 6 24.25 -25.92 0.55
CA ILE A 6 23.37 -26.83 -0.20
C ILE A 6 24.25 -27.86 -0.92
N TYR A 7 24.15 -29.11 -0.52
CA TYR A 7 24.75 -30.25 -1.23
C TYR A 7 23.81 -30.72 -2.35
N LEU A 8 24.22 -30.54 -3.58
CA LEU A 8 23.60 -31.17 -4.75
C LEU A 8 24.23 -32.55 -4.96
N MET A 9 23.44 -33.60 -4.84
CA MET A 9 23.82 -34.95 -5.26
C MET A 9 23.64 -35.09 -6.77
N PRO A 10 24.61 -35.58 -7.54
CA PRO A 10 24.45 -35.84 -8.96
C PRO A 10 23.83 -37.22 -9.20
N GLY A 11 22.80 -37.25 -10.07
CA GLY A 11 22.32 -38.48 -10.68
C GLY A 11 20.89 -38.86 -10.46
N ILE A 12 19.93 -38.09 -11.02
CA ILE A 12 18.57 -38.65 -11.36
C ILE A 12 18.13 -38.01 -12.67
N SER A 13 17.96 -38.89 -13.68
CA SER A 13 17.43 -38.59 -15.00
C SER A 13 15.92 -38.30 -14.94
N PRO A 14 15.38 -37.38 -15.76
CA PRO A 14 13.96 -37.01 -15.70
C PRO A 14 13.10 -37.98 -16.54
N SER A 15 12.28 -38.78 -15.89
CA SER A 15 11.13 -39.40 -16.54
C SER A 15 9.85 -39.15 -15.76
N ALA A 16 8.93 -38.53 -16.47
CA ALA A 16 7.50 -38.31 -16.25
C ALA A 16 6.79 -38.93 -15.04
N ARG A 17 5.91 -38.09 -14.43
CA ARG A 17 4.76 -38.35 -13.56
C ARG A 17 5.02 -38.47 -12.05
N GLY A 18 4.48 -37.50 -11.33
CA GLY A 18 4.11 -37.64 -9.93
C GLY A 18 5.03 -37.00 -8.92
N TRP A 19 4.92 -35.70 -8.69
CA TRP A 19 5.52 -35.04 -7.52
C TRP A 19 4.79 -35.50 -6.26
N ARG A 20 5.43 -36.33 -5.46
CA ARG A 20 5.06 -36.55 -4.05
C ARG A 20 5.95 -35.67 -3.21
N LEU A 21 5.35 -34.73 -2.50
CA LEU A 21 6.01 -33.99 -1.42
C LEU A 21 6.29 -34.95 -0.27
N LEU A 22 7.56 -35.21 0.03
CA LEU A 22 7.98 -35.85 1.26
C LEU A 22 8.10 -34.78 2.35
N PRO A 23 7.67 -35.03 3.58
CA PRO A 23 7.80 -34.06 4.66
C PRO A 23 9.27 -33.85 5.02
N LEU A 24 9.71 -32.60 5.01
CA LEU A 24 11.03 -32.17 5.49
C LEU A 24 11.02 -32.23 7.01
N VAL A 25 11.65 -33.24 7.61
CA VAL A 25 11.90 -33.29 9.04
C VAL A 25 13.18 -32.50 9.31
N ALA A 26 13.02 -31.27 9.82
CA ALA A 26 14.13 -30.50 10.38
C ALA A 26 14.36 -30.93 11.83
N THR A 27 15.44 -31.63 12.11
CA THR A 27 15.90 -31.91 13.49
C THR A 27 16.62 -30.67 14.02
N MET A 28 16.04 -30.00 15.00
CA MET A 28 16.70 -28.99 15.83
C MET A 28 17.22 -29.66 17.11
N PRO A 29 18.41 -29.35 17.60
CA PRO A 29 18.86 -29.81 18.92
C PRO A 29 18.31 -28.88 20.01
N GLY A 30 17.58 -29.43 20.93
CA GLY A 30 17.09 -28.75 22.14
C GLY A 30 15.63 -29.11 22.46
N ASP A 31 15.42 -29.72 23.61
CA ASP A 31 14.16 -30.21 24.14
C ASP A 31 13.05 -29.15 24.20
N ILE A 32 12.13 -29.20 23.23
CA ILE A 32 10.81 -28.56 23.34
C ILE A 32 9.81 -29.59 22.81
N ALA A 33 8.89 -30.02 23.69
CA ALA A 33 7.84 -30.98 23.37
C ALA A 33 6.92 -30.44 22.22
N PRO A 34 6.43 -31.31 21.31
CA PRO A 34 5.57 -30.88 20.23
C PRO A 34 4.19 -30.50 20.75
N PHE A 35 3.80 -29.23 20.57
CA PHE A 35 2.43 -28.79 20.77
C PHE A 35 1.54 -29.31 19.62
N SER A 36 0.59 -30.16 19.96
CA SER A 36 -0.43 -30.66 19.04
C SER A 36 -1.58 -29.65 18.95
N ILE A 37 -1.88 -29.19 17.73
CA ILE A 37 -2.96 -28.23 17.42
C ILE A 37 -4.37 -28.84 17.59
N THR A 38 -4.47 -30.10 17.99
CA THR A 38 -5.74 -30.85 18.04
C THR A 38 -6.54 -30.67 19.33
N GLU A 39 -6.03 -29.98 20.35
CA GLU A 39 -6.67 -29.91 21.70
C GLU A 39 -7.48 -28.62 21.96
N LEU A 40 -7.71 -27.76 20.99
CA LEU A 40 -8.48 -26.52 21.18
C LEU A 40 -9.91 -26.54 20.63
N MET A 41 -10.44 -27.71 20.33
CA MET A 41 -11.83 -27.89 19.90
C MET A 41 -12.59 -28.90 20.79
N VAL A 42 -12.78 -28.60 22.08
CA VAL A 42 -13.82 -29.31 22.85
C VAL A 42 -14.49 -28.37 23.84
N SER A 43 -15.81 -28.28 23.67
CA SER A 43 -16.84 -28.07 24.71
C SER A 43 -17.23 -26.64 25.02
N ARG A 44 -18.26 -26.18 24.31
CA ARG A 44 -19.30 -25.31 24.89
C ARG A 44 -20.66 -26.01 24.69
N PRO A 45 -21.43 -26.31 25.76
CA PRO A 45 -22.76 -26.93 25.64
C PRO A 45 -23.76 -25.92 25.03
N PRO A 46 -24.81 -26.41 24.33
CA PRO A 46 -25.81 -25.54 23.73
C PRO A 46 -26.70 -24.88 24.80
N ARG A 47 -26.83 -23.57 24.74
CA ARG A 47 -27.84 -22.83 25.51
C ARG A 47 -29.19 -22.99 24.82
N THR A 48 -30.15 -23.52 25.53
CA THR A 48 -31.58 -23.57 25.14
C THR A 48 -32.14 -22.17 24.94
N PRO A 49 -32.95 -21.94 23.91
CA PRO A 49 -33.62 -20.65 23.72
C PRO A 49 -34.76 -20.46 24.71
N SER A 50 -34.68 -19.40 25.50
CA SER A 50 -35.81 -18.90 26.29
C SER A 50 -36.74 -18.14 25.34
N THR A 51 -37.90 -18.67 25.08
CA THR A 51 -38.99 -18.04 24.37
C THR A 51 -39.66 -16.98 25.27
N ASN A 52 -39.50 -15.71 24.92
CA ASN A 52 -40.36 -14.63 25.43
C ASN A 52 -41.09 -14.00 24.26
N PRO A 53 -42.45 -14.03 24.21
CA PRO A 53 -43.20 -13.49 23.08
C PRO A 53 -43.50 -12.01 23.33
N GLY A 54 -43.19 -11.17 22.36
CA GLY A 54 -43.86 -9.92 22.17
C GLY A 54 -43.07 -8.64 22.37
N THR A 55 -42.38 -8.22 21.33
CA THR A 55 -42.38 -6.80 20.91
C THR A 55 -42.00 -6.78 19.42
N PRO A 56 -42.75 -6.17 18.52
CA PRO A 56 -42.35 -6.05 17.12
C PRO A 56 -41.18 -5.08 17.08
N ILE A 57 -40.04 -5.63 16.67
CA ILE A 57 -38.88 -4.80 16.30
C ILE A 57 -39.29 -4.03 15.06
N ARG A 58 -39.59 -2.76 15.27
CA ARG A 58 -39.75 -1.78 14.19
C ARG A 58 -38.45 -1.75 13.43
N SER A 59 -38.46 -2.29 12.22
CA SER A 59 -37.40 -2.08 11.26
C SER A 59 -37.26 -0.57 11.05
N ALA A 60 -36.18 -0.01 11.59
CA ALA A 60 -35.74 1.32 11.20
C ALA A 60 -35.40 1.29 9.72
N PRO A 61 -35.66 2.33 8.94
CA PRO A 61 -35.26 2.40 7.55
C PRO A 61 -33.72 2.23 7.50
N GLU A 62 -33.24 1.32 6.62
CA GLU A 62 -31.86 1.26 6.21
C GLU A 62 -31.55 2.58 5.51
N ASP A 63 -31.13 3.56 6.28
CA ASP A 63 -30.53 4.79 5.79
C ASP A 63 -29.11 4.41 5.33
N ASP A 64 -28.81 4.72 4.09
CA ASP A 64 -27.53 4.51 3.37
C ASP A 64 -26.41 5.37 4.00
N SER A 65 -26.29 5.37 5.34
CA SER A 65 -25.32 6.16 6.08
C SER A 65 -23.99 5.43 6.16
N ILE A 66 -23.01 5.98 5.46
CA ILE A 66 -21.58 5.64 5.61
C ILE A 66 -21.25 5.51 7.11
N SER A 67 -20.68 4.38 7.53
CA SER A 67 -20.39 4.13 8.95
C SER A 67 -19.51 5.24 9.56
N VAL A 68 -19.59 5.43 10.87
CA VAL A 68 -18.76 6.42 11.57
C VAL A 68 -17.28 6.11 11.35
N GLU A 69 -16.89 4.85 11.39
CA GLU A 69 -15.53 4.40 11.11
C GLU A 69 -15.09 4.80 9.70
N GLU A 70 -15.93 4.61 8.69
CA GLU A 70 -15.59 4.94 7.31
C GLU A 70 -15.47 6.45 7.09
N ARG A 71 -16.31 7.26 7.74
CA ARG A 71 -16.18 8.73 7.72
C ARG A 71 -14.88 9.21 8.35
N ILE A 72 -14.49 8.64 9.50
CA ILE A 72 -13.24 8.97 10.18
C ILE A 72 -12.06 8.57 9.29
N TYR A 73 -12.10 7.37 8.72
CA TYR A 73 -11.08 6.86 7.82
C TYR A 73 -10.88 7.78 6.61
N ALA A 74 -11.97 8.14 5.93
CA ALA A 74 -11.94 9.05 4.79
C ALA A 74 -11.40 10.43 5.17
N SER A 75 -11.83 10.98 6.32
CA SER A 75 -11.39 12.30 6.78
C SER A 75 -9.90 12.36 7.12
N ILE A 76 -9.38 11.34 7.81
CA ILE A 76 -7.95 11.28 8.15
C ILE A 76 -7.14 11.05 6.86
N THR A 77 -7.57 10.14 5.99
CA THR A 77 -6.92 9.88 4.70
C THR A 77 -6.86 11.15 3.85
N ALA A 78 -7.96 11.88 3.72
CA ALA A 78 -7.99 13.15 2.99
C ALA A 78 -7.06 14.19 3.61
N ALA A 79 -7.02 14.30 4.94
CA ALA A 79 -6.12 15.23 5.62
C ALA A 79 -4.63 14.91 5.41
N LEU A 80 -4.29 13.61 5.32
CA LEU A 80 -2.94 13.15 4.98
C LEU A 80 -2.59 13.49 3.53
N LEU A 81 -3.46 13.12 2.57
CA LEU A 81 -3.21 13.32 1.14
C LEU A 81 -3.26 14.78 0.71
N GLN A 82 -3.91 15.65 1.48
CA GLN A 82 -3.91 17.11 1.27
C GLN A 82 -2.75 17.81 1.99
N GLY A 83 -1.84 17.08 2.63
CA GLY A 83 -0.70 17.64 3.36
C GLY A 83 -1.09 18.49 4.57
N ARG A 84 -2.34 18.40 5.06
CA ARG A 84 -2.82 19.17 6.24
C ARG A 84 -2.24 18.66 7.55
N LEU A 85 -1.76 17.42 7.58
CA LEU A 85 -1.09 16.80 8.71
C LEU A 85 0.42 16.81 8.46
N ARG A 86 1.17 17.41 9.37
CA ARG A 86 2.63 17.53 9.23
C ARG A 86 3.32 16.19 9.51
N PRO A 87 4.42 15.87 8.82
CA PRO A 87 5.25 14.72 9.16
C PRO A 87 5.62 14.72 10.66
N GLY A 88 5.55 13.54 11.28
CA GLY A 88 5.85 13.36 12.70
C GLY A 88 4.75 13.83 13.67
N ALA A 89 3.67 14.45 13.21
CA ALA A 89 2.60 14.91 14.09
C ALA A 89 1.90 13.73 14.77
N GLN A 90 1.68 13.87 16.09
CA GLN A 90 0.93 12.87 16.86
C GLN A 90 -0.57 13.06 16.70
N LEU A 91 -1.27 11.99 16.43
CA LEU A 91 -2.73 11.92 16.38
C LEU A 91 -3.26 11.49 17.75
N VAL A 92 -3.61 12.46 18.59
CA VAL A 92 -4.05 12.21 19.97
C VAL A 92 -5.46 11.63 19.97
N GLU A 93 -5.61 10.36 20.39
CA GLU A 93 -6.91 9.63 20.36
C GLU A 93 -8.04 10.39 21.08
N ARG A 94 -7.74 11.03 22.23
CA ARG A 94 -8.74 11.77 23.00
C ARG A 94 -9.33 12.92 22.17
N ASP A 95 -8.46 13.67 21.53
CA ASP A 95 -8.83 14.89 20.83
C ASP A 95 -9.55 14.57 19.51
N LEU A 96 -9.08 13.53 18.81
CA LEU A 96 -9.77 13.02 17.63
C LEU A 96 -11.13 12.41 17.95
N ALA A 97 -11.26 11.62 19.02
CA ALA A 97 -12.54 11.05 19.43
C ALA A 97 -13.56 12.15 19.77
N ALA A 98 -13.11 13.23 20.44
CA ALA A 98 -13.94 14.41 20.71
C ALA A 98 -14.32 15.13 19.40
N ALA A 99 -13.38 15.36 18.50
CA ALA A 99 -13.62 16.07 17.23
C ALA A 99 -14.58 15.32 16.30
N PHE A 100 -14.49 13.99 16.26
CA PHE A 100 -15.38 13.15 15.43
C PHE A 100 -16.70 12.74 16.15
N GLY A 101 -16.86 13.07 17.43
CA GLY A 101 -18.02 12.67 18.22
C GLY A 101 -18.18 11.14 18.32
N CYS A 102 -17.06 10.39 18.40
CA CYS A 102 -17.07 8.94 18.37
C CYS A 102 -16.45 8.33 19.65
N THR A 103 -16.64 7.02 19.84
CA THR A 103 -15.99 6.29 20.92
C THR A 103 -14.51 6.08 20.61
N ARG A 104 -13.66 6.03 21.65
CA ARG A 104 -12.23 5.70 21.48
C ARG A 104 -12.03 4.32 20.84
N GLY A 105 -12.95 3.36 21.06
CA GLY A 105 -12.88 2.03 20.46
C GLY A 105 -13.07 2.07 18.93
N ALA A 106 -14.05 2.83 18.43
CA ALA A 106 -14.24 3.03 17.00
C ALA A 106 -13.03 3.73 16.36
N LEU A 107 -12.53 4.80 17.00
CA LEU A 107 -11.33 5.48 16.51
C LEU A 107 -10.11 4.57 16.44
N ARG A 108 -9.83 3.76 17.49
CA ARG A 108 -8.70 2.83 17.50
C ARG A 108 -8.75 1.82 16.36
N LYS A 109 -9.93 1.32 15.99
CA LYS A 109 -10.08 0.43 14.82
C LYS A 109 -9.62 1.13 13.54
N VAL A 110 -10.02 2.40 13.37
CA VAL A 110 -9.63 3.19 12.20
C VAL A 110 -8.13 3.48 12.19
N LEU A 111 -7.57 3.90 13.32
CA LEU A 111 -6.12 4.15 13.42
C LEU A 111 -5.31 2.86 13.19
N ALA A 112 -5.78 1.71 13.70
CA ALA A 112 -5.15 0.41 13.45
C ALA A 112 -5.20 0.04 11.95
N ARG A 113 -6.32 0.28 11.26
CA ARG A 113 -6.45 0.07 9.81
C ARG A 113 -5.48 0.97 9.04
N LEU A 114 -5.44 2.27 9.36
CA LEU A 114 -4.51 3.22 8.73
C LEU A 114 -3.05 2.86 8.99
N GLY A 115 -2.73 2.36 10.18
CA GLY A 115 -1.41 1.85 10.51
C GLY A 115 -1.03 0.59 9.74
N PHE A 116 -1.96 -0.36 9.61
CA PHE A 116 -1.77 -1.56 8.80
C PHE A 116 -1.55 -1.24 7.31
N GLU A 117 -2.26 -0.24 6.80
CA GLU A 117 -2.09 0.27 5.43
C GLU A 117 -0.81 1.12 5.27
N GLY A 118 -0.04 1.35 6.33
CA GLY A 118 1.19 2.16 6.30
C GLY A 118 0.96 3.67 6.15
N LYS A 119 -0.28 4.14 6.30
CA LYS A 119 -0.64 5.57 6.26
C LYS A 119 -0.33 6.30 7.56
N LEU A 120 -0.24 5.57 8.68
CA LEU A 120 0.17 6.07 9.98
C LEU A 120 1.25 5.15 10.57
N MET A 121 2.10 5.71 11.42
CA MET A 121 2.98 4.96 12.30
C MET A 121 2.26 4.73 13.64
N LEU A 122 2.17 3.48 14.09
CA LEU A 122 1.65 3.13 15.41
C LEU A 122 2.81 2.81 16.33
N GLU A 123 2.93 3.58 17.40
CA GLU A 123 3.96 3.34 18.42
C GLU A 123 3.31 2.79 19.70
N ALA A 124 3.85 1.69 20.21
CA ALA A 124 3.34 1.08 21.45
C ALA A 124 3.37 2.11 22.59
N ASN A 125 2.23 2.25 23.28
CA ASN A 125 2.03 3.20 24.39
C ASN A 125 2.16 4.69 24.05
N ARG A 126 2.44 5.06 22.79
CA ARG A 126 2.56 6.47 22.36
C ARG A 126 1.47 6.90 21.39
N GLY A 127 0.75 5.94 20.78
CA GLY A 127 -0.37 6.20 19.88
C GLY A 127 0.01 6.22 18.40
N ALA A 128 -0.73 7.00 17.61
CA ALA A 128 -0.57 7.09 16.17
C ALA A 128 0.16 8.39 15.78
N PHE A 129 1.03 8.29 14.79
CA PHE A 129 1.82 9.42 14.27
C PHE A 129 1.73 9.47 12.75
N VAL A 130 1.80 10.66 12.19
CA VAL A 130 2.01 10.86 10.75
C VAL A 130 3.42 10.40 10.40
N PRO A 131 3.63 9.60 9.36
CA PRO A 131 4.95 9.18 8.95
C PRO A 131 5.89 10.38 8.70
N SER A 132 7.15 10.20 9.11
CA SER A 132 8.23 11.17 8.85
C SER A 132 9.44 10.41 8.28
N PRO A 133 9.34 9.93 7.02
CA PRO A 133 10.39 9.12 6.43
C PRO A 133 11.67 9.94 6.21
N SER A 134 12.81 9.27 6.41
CA SER A 134 14.11 9.77 5.98
C SER A 134 14.27 9.64 4.46
N GLU A 135 15.31 10.26 3.91
CA GLU A 135 15.66 10.06 2.49
C GLU A 135 15.89 8.58 2.16
N GLU A 136 16.55 7.86 3.06
CA GLU A 136 16.82 6.44 2.88
C GLU A 136 15.53 5.60 2.88
N ASP A 137 14.57 5.90 3.76
CA ASP A 137 13.27 5.22 3.76
C ASP A 137 12.53 5.42 2.43
N ILE A 138 12.59 6.64 1.88
CA ILE A 138 11.99 6.96 0.59
C ILE A 138 12.66 6.15 -0.51
N ARG A 139 14.01 6.18 -0.60
CA ARG A 139 14.78 5.44 -1.59
C ARG A 139 14.51 3.94 -1.54
N GLN A 140 14.39 3.37 -0.34
CA GLN A 140 14.09 1.95 -0.18
C GLN A 140 12.71 1.57 -0.73
N VAL A 141 11.69 2.40 -0.51
CA VAL A 141 10.34 2.15 -1.05
C VAL A 141 10.33 2.26 -2.58
N TYR A 142 10.96 3.29 -3.16
CA TYR A 142 11.04 3.42 -4.61
C TYR A 142 11.87 2.31 -5.25
N ARG A 143 12.98 1.89 -4.63
CA ARG A 143 13.76 0.75 -5.08
C ARG A 143 12.95 -0.55 -5.09
N ALA A 144 12.13 -0.78 -4.06
CA ALA A 144 11.22 -1.93 -4.04
C ALA A 144 10.22 -1.87 -5.20
N ARG A 145 9.62 -0.70 -5.47
CA ARG A 145 8.75 -0.47 -6.63
C ARG A 145 9.46 -0.77 -7.94
N GLN A 146 10.64 -0.21 -8.16
CA GLN A 146 11.43 -0.42 -9.38
C GLN A 146 11.68 -1.92 -9.65
N ILE A 147 12.01 -2.70 -8.62
CA ILE A 147 12.27 -4.13 -8.76
C ILE A 147 10.97 -4.90 -9.10
N VAL A 148 9.89 -4.65 -8.37
CA VAL A 148 8.64 -5.39 -8.54
C VAL A 148 7.95 -4.98 -9.85
N GLU A 149 7.90 -3.69 -10.15
CA GLU A 149 7.21 -3.17 -11.32
C GLU A 149 7.96 -3.46 -12.62
N ALA A 150 9.29 -3.59 -12.60
CA ALA A 150 10.05 -4.12 -13.72
C ALA A 150 9.62 -5.57 -14.07
N GLY A 151 9.37 -6.40 -13.07
CA GLY A 151 8.83 -7.75 -13.29
C GLY A 151 7.42 -7.74 -13.89
N ILE A 152 6.56 -6.82 -13.45
CA ILE A 152 5.20 -6.63 -13.99
C ILE A 152 5.26 -6.16 -15.45
N VAL A 153 6.08 -5.17 -15.75
CA VAL A 153 6.31 -4.68 -17.13
C VAL A 153 6.80 -5.83 -18.02
N ALA A 154 7.76 -6.61 -17.56
CA ALA A 154 8.27 -7.76 -18.32
C ALA A 154 7.17 -8.81 -18.60
N ALA A 155 6.30 -9.08 -17.64
CA ALA A 155 5.19 -10.02 -17.81
C ALA A 155 4.12 -9.51 -18.79
N LEU A 156 3.89 -8.21 -18.87
CA LEU A 156 2.90 -7.58 -19.73
C LEU A 156 3.39 -7.30 -21.15
N CYS A 157 4.71 -7.17 -21.33
CA CYS A 157 5.29 -6.78 -22.62
C CYS A 157 4.95 -7.79 -23.73
N GLY A 158 4.34 -7.32 -24.81
CA GLY A 158 3.87 -8.14 -25.92
C GLY A 158 2.67 -9.05 -25.62
N SER A 159 2.14 -9.05 -24.38
CA SER A 159 1.01 -9.93 -23.97
C SER A 159 -0.32 -9.19 -23.79
N LEU A 160 -0.34 -7.85 -23.95
CA LEU A 160 -1.53 -7.03 -23.75
C LEU A 160 -2.61 -7.30 -24.80
N SER A 161 -3.78 -7.75 -24.35
CA SER A 161 -4.96 -7.85 -25.22
C SER A 161 -5.47 -6.46 -25.65
N ALA A 162 -6.26 -6.40 -26.73
CA ALA A 162 -6.90 -5.15 -27.15
C ALA A 162 -7.80 -4.53 -26.05
N ALA A 163 -8.38 -5.36 -25.17
CA ALA A 163 -9.16 -4.90 -24.04
C ALA A 163 -8.27 -4.26 -22.96
N HIS A 164 -7.12 -4.89 -22.65
CA HIS A 164 -6.13 -4.34 -21.71
C HIS A 164 -5.61 -2.97 -22.18
N LYS A 165 -5.22 -2.86 -23.44
CA LYS A 165 -4.75 -1.60 -24.07
C LYS A 165 -5.80 -0.49 -23.98
N ARG A 166 -7.07 -0.81 -24.27
CA ARG A 166 -8.16 0.18 -24.14
C ARG A 166 -8.35 0.62 -22.69
N ARG A 167 -8.29 -0.31 -21.72
CA ARG A 167 -8.46 -0.02 -20.29
C ARG A 167 -7.34 0.89 -19.77
N LEU A 168 -6.08 0.59 -20.08
CA LEU A 168 -4.92 1.41 -19.72
C LEU A 168 -5.00 2.83 -20.31
N ARG A 169 -5.26 2.95 -21.61
CA ARG A 169 -5.39 4.26 -22.27
C ARG A 169 -6.59 5.07 -21.74
N ALA A 170 -7.70 4.40 -21.39
CA ALA A 170 -8.84 5.08 -20.78
C ALA A 170 -8.50 5.61 -19.39
N HIS A 171 -7.71 4.86 -18.61
CA HIS A 171 -7.25 5.27 -17.30
C HIS A 171 -6.35 6.51 -17.38
N VAL A 172 -5.34 6.52 -18.26
CA VAL A 172 -4.45 7.68 -18.46
C VAL A 172 -5.22 8.92 -18.93
N ARG A 173 -6.22 8.78 -19.81
CA ARG A 173 -7.09 9.92 -20.16
C ARG A 173 -7.88 10.47 -18.96
N SER A 174 -8.19 9.64 -17.96
CA SER A 174 -8.84 10.11 -16.73
C SER A 174 -7.86 10.87 -15.84
N GLU A 175 -6.59 10.44 -15.79
CA GLU A 175 -5.51 11.18 -15.11
C GLU A 175 -5.32 12.55 -15.70
N GLU A 176 -5.20 12.63 -17.03
CA GLU A 176 -5.06 13.88 -17.78
C GLU A 176 -6.20 14.84 -17.50
N LYS A 177 -7.44 14.36 -17.54
CA LYS A 177 -8.63 15.16 -17.20
C LYS A 177 -8.60 15.70 -15.78
N ALA A 178 -8.24 14.86 -14.78
CA ALA A 178 -8.15 15.27 -13.40
C ALA A 178 -7.05 16.33 -13.20
N SER A 179 -5.91 16.17 -13.87
CA SER A 179 -4.82 17.13 -13.87
C SER A 179 -5.24 18.49 -14.44
N HIS A 180 -5.87 18.50 -15.61
CA HIS A 180 -6.36 19.73 -16.25
C HIS A 180 -7.50 20.41 -15.45
N ALA A 181 -8.32 19.63 -14.74
CA ALA A 181 -9.37 20.18 -13.87
C ALA A 181 -8.81 20.77 -12.57
N GLY A 182 -7.51 20.61 -12.28
CA GLY A 182 -6.88 21.07 -11.05
C GLY A 182 -7.29 20.28 -9.80
N THR A 183 -7.88 19.10 -9.96
CA THR A 183 -8.26 18.20 -8.87
C THR A 183 -7.04 17.39 -8.42
N VAL A 184 -6.17 18.01 -7.61
CA VAL A 184 -4.89 17.46 -7.17
C VAL A 184 -5.04 16.07 -6.54
N GLU A 185 -5.97 15.92 -5.60
CA GLU A 185 -6.20 14.65 -4.89
C GLU A 185 -6.59 13.52 -5.85
N GLU A 186 -7.51 13.79 -6.78
CA GLU A 186 -7.96 12.83 -7.78
C GLU A 186 -6.84 12.48 -8.78
N SER A 187 -6.08 13.47 -9.20
CA SER A 187 -4.94 13.29 -10.11
C SER A 187 -3.87 12.38 -9.46
N VAL A 188 -3.50 12.64 -8.20
CA VAL A 188 -2.55 11.79 -7.45
C VAL A 188 -3.08 10.37 -7.30
N ARG A 189 -4.34 10.22 -6.91
CA ARG A 189 -4.99 8.91 -6.76
C ARG A 189 -5.00 8.11 -8.06
N LEU A 190 -5.35 8.73 -9.16
CA LEU A 190 -5.38 8.08 -10.48
C LEU A 190 -3.97 7.69 -10.93
N ALA A 191 -2.96 8.55 -10.73
CA ALA A 191 -1.58 8.22 -11.06
C ALA A 191 -1.08 6.96 -10.33
N GLY A 192 -1.34 6.84 -9.03
CA GLY A 192 -1.00 5.62 -8.30
C GLY A 192 -1.80 4.40 -8.77
N GLN A 193 -3.08 4.59 -9.10
CA GLN A 193 -3.93 3.50 -9.59
C GLN A 193 -3.47 2.95 -10.95
N PHE A 194 -2.71 3.68 -11.76
CA PHE A 194 -2.09 3.17 -12.97
C PHE A 194 -1.18 1.96 -12.68
N HIS A 195 -0.33 2.05 -11.68
CA HIS A 195 0.59 0.97 -11.29
C HIS A 195 -0.16 -0.25 -10.72
N VAL A 196 -1.22 0.01 -9.95
CA VAL A 196 -2.12 -1.04 -9.44
C VAL A 196 -2.83 -1.74 -10.61
N LEU A 197 -3.29 -0.97 -11.60
CA LEU A 197 -3.94 -1.50 -12.80
C LEU A 197 -2.98 -2.37 -13.65
N LEU A 198 -1.73 -1.94 -13.84
CA LEU A 198 -0.72 -2.78 -14.50
C LEU A 198 -0.54 -4.10 -13.76
N THR A 199 -0.45 -4.05 -12.43
CA THR A 199 -0.31 -5.24 -11.59
C THR A 199 -1.51 -6.18 -11.70
N GLU A 200 -2.73 -5.62 -11.71
CA GLU A 200 -3.97 -6.39 -11.91
C GLU A 200 -3.96 -7.13 -13.25
N LEU A 201 -3.52 -6.46 -14.31
CA LEU A 201 -3.45 -7.03 -15.65
C LEU A 201 -2.36 -8.10 -15.81
N ALA A 202 -1.27 -8.00 -15.07
CA ALA A 202 -0.23 -9.03 -15.01
C ALA A 202 -0.68 -10.29 -14.27
N GLY A 203 -1.70 -10.16 -13.41
CA GLY A 203 -2.26 -11.26 -12.61
C GLY A 203 -1.50 -11.48 -11.29
N GLY A 204 -2.19 -12.10 -10.34
CA GLY A 204 -1.63 -12.44 -9.04
C GLY A 204 -2.10 -11.51 -7.90
N THR A 205 -2.92 -12.06 -7.00
CA THR A 205 -3.48 -11.34 -5.84
C THR A 205 -2.40 -10.86 -4.87
N GLU A 206 -1.31 -11.63 -4.71
CA GLU A 206 -0.20 -11.31 -3.82
C GLU A 206 0.58 -10.08 -4.30
N LEU A 207 0.89 -10.01 -5.60
CA LEU A 207 1.55 -8.84 -6.19
C LEU A 207 0.67 -7.59 -6.08
N LEU A 208 -0.63 -7.74 -6.26
CA LEU A 208 -1.58 -6.63 -6.16
C LEU A 208 -1.57 -6.03 -4.74
N GLY A 209 -1.56 -6.86 -3.71
CA GLY A 209 -1.43 -6.42 -2.32
C GLY A 209 -0.11 -5.69 -2.05
N LEU A 210 1.00 -6.25 -2.52
CA LEU A 210 2.33 -5.68 -2.34
C LEU A 210 2.46 -4.31 -3.04
N VAL A 211 2.14 -4.25 -4.34
CA VAL A 211 2.24 -3.00 -5.12
C VAL A 211 1.29 -1.95 -4.58
N GLY A 212 0.05 -2.32 -4.22
CA GLY A 212 -0.89 -1.40 -3.60
C GLY A 212 -0.35 -0.74 -2.33
N GLN A 213 0.34 -1.48 -1.46
CA GLN A 213 0.98 -0.93 -0.26
C GLN A 213 2.16 0.00 -0.60
N LEU A 214 3.02 -0.39 -1.55
CA LEU A 214 4.16 0.43 -1.97
C LEU A 214 3.70 1.74 -2.62
N VAL A 215 2.71 1.68 -3.50
CA VAL A 215 2.08 2.84 -4.14
C VAL A 215 1.46 3.76 -3.09
N ALA A 216 0.66 3.24 -2.17
CA ALA A 216 0.04 4.03 -1.12
C ALA A 216 1.08 4.79 -0.25
N LYS A 217 2.22 4.15 0.05
CA LYS A 217 3.34 4.80 0.76
C LYS A 217 3.95 5.95 -0.05
N THR A 218 4.25 5.71 -1.33
CA THR A 218 4.87 6.75 -2.17
C THR A 218 3.93 7.92 -2.43
N GLU A 219 2.62 7.69 -2.58
CA GLU A 219 1.62 8.75 -2.66
C GLU A 219 1.53 9.57 -1.38
N LEU A 220 1.56 8.88 -0.22
CA LEU A 220 1.60 9.56 1.06
C LEU A 220 2.85 10.43 1.21
N TYR A 221 4.03 9.93 0.84
CA TYR A 221 5.28 10.71 0.92
C TYR A 221 5.23 11.94 0.01
N LYS A 222 4.70 11.80 -1.22
CA LYS A 222 4.44 12.95 -2.10
C LYS A 222 3.52 13.97 -1.42
N ALA A 223 2.41 13.53 -0.86
CA ALA A 223 1.44 14.42 -0.23
C ALA A 223 2.01 15.15 1.00
N LEU A 224 2.84 14.47 1.80
CA LEU A 224 3.44 15.04 3.01
C LEU A 224 4.51 16.10 2.71
N PHE A 225 5.27 15.94 1.64
CA PHE A 225 6.42 16.79 1.36
C PHE A 225 6.22 17.72 0.15
N ASP A 226 5.32 17.39 -0.79
CA ASP A 226 5.02 18.23 -1.96
C ASP A 226 3.52 18.35 -2.24
N PRO A 227 2.72 18.87 -1.28
CA PRO A 227 1.27 18.95 -1.43
C PRO A 227 0.81 19.92 -2.54
N SER A 228 1.68 20.81 -3.00
CA SER A 228 1.31 21.89 -3.93
C SER A 228 1.38 21.50 -5.41
N LYS A 229 2.06 20.40 -5.74
CA LYS A 229 2.40 20.07 -7.13
C LYS A 229 1.59 18.96 -7.78
N GLY A 230 0.47 18.54 -7.19
CA GLY A 230 -0.38 17.53 -7.78
C GLY A 230 0.39 16.26 -8.21
N SER A 231 -0.18 15.41 -9.03
CA SER A 231 0.63 14.41 -9.69
C SER A 231 1.44 15.13 -10.78
N ALA A 232 2.68 15.45 -10.46
CA ALA A 232 3.64 15.81 -11.49
C ALA A 232 4.12 14.55 -12.27
N CYS A 233 3.53 13.37 -12.03
CA CYS A 233 3.53 12.28 -13.01
C CYS A 233 2.72 12.76 -14.18
N SER A 234 3.37 13.02 -15.27
CA SER A 234 2.62 13.38 -16.44
C SER A 234 1.89 12.13 -16.93
N ALA A 235 0.64 12.29 -17.32
CA ALA A 235 -0.09 11.27 -18.06
C ALA A 235 0.73 10.80 -19.28
N ASP A 236 1.60 11.66 -19.79
CA ASP A 236 2.53 11.37 -20.89
C ASP A 236 3.55 10.29 -20.54
N GLU A 237 4.11 10.27 -19.31
CA GLU A 237 5.04 9.22 -18.88
C GLU A 237 4.34 7.85 -18.83
N HIS A 238 3.11 7.80 -18.30
CA HIS A 238 2.30 6.59 -18.31
C HIS A 238 1.92 6.16 -19.73
N MET A 239 1.64 7.10 -20.62
CA MET A 239 1.36 6.79 -22.02
C MET A 239 2.60 6.19 -22.71
N GLN A 240 3.80 6.70 -22.47
CA GLN A 240 5.05 6.14 -23.00
C GLN A 240 5.26 4.69 -22.54
N ILE A 241 4.97 4.38 -21.28
CA ILE A 241 5.02 3.00 -20.77
C ILE A 241 4.04 2.11 -21.56
N ILE A 242 2.80 2.58 -21.76
CA ILE A 242 1.76 1.83 -22.51
C ILE A 242 2.20 1.60 -23.96
N GLU A 243 2.76 2.59 -24.62
CA GLU A 243 3.20 2.51 -26.02
C GLU A 243 4.34 1.50 -26.17
N ALA A 244 5.32 1.53 -25.28
CA ALA A 244 6.40 0.55 -25.29
C ALA A 244 5.90 -0.89 -25.03
N LEU A 245 4.96 -1.06 -24.09
CA LEU A 245 4.31 -2.35 -23.83
C LEU A 245 3.50 -2.84 -25.05
N ASP A 246 2.79 -1.93 -25.72
CA ASP A 246 1.97 -2.21 -26.92
C ASP A 246 2.84 -2.61 -28.11
N ALA A 247 3.99 -1.97 -28.27
CA ALA A 247 4.99 -2.31 -29.28
C ALA A 247 5.73 -3.63 -29.02
N GLY A 248 5.64 -4.18 -27.80
CA GLY A 248 6.41 -5.34 -27.38
C GLY A 248 7.91 -5.04 -27.18
N ASP A 249 8.27 -3.76 -27.06
CA ASP A 249 9.66 -3.35 -26.79
C ASP A 249 9.93 -3.39 -25.28
N LEU A 250 10.42 -4.54 -24.84
CA LEU A 250 10.76 -4.75 -23.43
C LEU A 250 11.81 -3.76 -22.91
N HIS A 251 12.80 -3.42 -23.72
CA HIS A 251 13.85 -2.53 -23.29
C HIS A 251 13.32 -1.10 -23.07
N ALA A 252 12.54 -0.58 -24.02
CA ALA A 252 11.89 0.70 -23.90
C ALA A 252 10.89 0.76 -22.75
N ALA A 253 10.08 -0.29 -22.55
CA ALA A 253 9.11 -0.37 -21.48
C ALA A 253 9.77 -0.38 -20.07
N LEU A 254 10.87 -1.13 -19.90
CA LEU A 254 11.63 -1.15 -18.66
C LEU A 254 12.35 0.19 -18.42
N ALA A 255 12.89 0.82 -19.47
CA ALA A 255 13.53 2.13 -19.36
C ALA A 255 12.52 3.20 -18.93
N ALA A 256 11.36 3.29 -19.59
CA ALA A 256 10.31 4.25 -19.27
C ALA A 256 9.79 4.10 -17.82
N MET A 257 9.52 2.86 -17.37
CA MET A 257 9.08 2.62 -15.98
C MET A 257 10.16 3.03 -14.97
N ARG A 258 11.42 2.70 -15.22
CA ARG A 258 12.52 3.07 -14.33
C ARG A 258 12.71 4.57 -14.25
N GLU A 259 12.71 5.27 -15.39
CA GLU A 259 12.86 6.72 -15.48
C GLU A 259 11.74 7.41 -14.69
N HIS A 260 10.49 7.05 -14.98
CA HIS A 260 9.31 7.52 -14.26
C HIS A 260 9.44 7.39 -12.74
N LEU A 261 9.79 6.20 -12.22
CA LEU A 261 9.92 5.99 -10.78
C LEU A 261 11.14 6.72 -10.18
N SER A 262 12.24 6.86 -10.94
CA SER A 262 13.43 7.58 -10.48
C SER A 262 13.17 9.08 -10.36
N GLU A 263 12.46 9.69 -11.32
CA GLU A 263 12.09 11.09 -11.26
C GLU A 263 11.15 11.40 -10.08
N LEU A 264 10.22 10.49 -9.80
CA LEU A 264 9.36 10.61 -8.63
C LEU A 264 10.15 10.53 -7.32
N GLU A 265 11.08 9.58 -7.21
CA GLU A 265 11.97 9.42 -6.07
C GLU A 265 12.76 10.71 -5.80
N GLU A 266 13.47 11.20 -6.82
CA GLU A 266 14.32 12.38 -6.69
C GLU A 266 13.54 13.62 -6.28
N ARG A 267 12.34 13.83 -6.82
CA ARG A 267 11.45 14.92 -6.42
C ARG A 267 11.11 14.87 -4.93
N VAL A 268 10.68 13.72 -4.43
CA VAL A 268 10.30 13.58 -3.02
C VAL A 268 11.51 13.77 -2.11
N VAL A 269 12.65 13.17 -2.45
CA VAL A 269 13.92 13.32 -1.70
C VAL A 269 14.36 14.78 -1.63
N GLU A 270 14.29 15.51 -2.74
CA GLU A 270 14.62 16.93 -2.76
C GLU A 270 13.74 17.77 -1.82
N GLN A 271 12.44 17.48 -1.77
CA GLN A 271 11.53 18.18 -0.85
C GLN A 271 11.80 17.85 0.63
N VAL A 272 12.15 16.60 0.93
CA VAL A 272 12.59 16.23 2.30
C VAL A 272 13.83 17.00 2.70
N ARG A 273 14.84 17.11 1.83
CA ARG A 273 16.04 17.91 2.08
C ARG A 273 15.72 19.38 2.33
N LYS A 274 14.87 19.97 1.50
CA LYS A 274 14.43 21.37 1.67
C LYS A 274 13.70 21.57 2.99
N SER A 275 12.86 20.63 3.38
CA SER A 275 12.13 20.68 4.66
C SER A 275 13.07 20.56 5.85
N ALA A 276 14.09 19.71 5.77
CA ALA A 276 15.10 19.56 6.81
C ALA A 276 15.99 20.81 6.93
N ALA A 277 16.43 21.39 5.80
CA ALA A 277 17.22 22.61 5.77
C ALA A 277 16.46 23.84 6.31
N GLY A 278 15.15 23.92 6.02
CA GLY A 278 14.29 24.99 6.54
C GLY A 278 14.00 24.90 8.05
N ALA A 279 14.25 23.73 8.66
CA ALA A 279 14.12 23.52 10.10
C ALA A 279 15.43 23.85 10.88
N ASP A 280 16.53 24.14 10.18
CA ASP A 280 17.79 24.55 10.81
C ASP A 280 17.70 26.02 11.30
N LEU A 281 17.21 26.16 12.54
CA LEU A 281 17.10 27.48 13.21
C LEU A 281 18.46 28.16 13.40
N GLY A 282 19.57 27.41 13.43
CA GLY A 282 20.91 27.95 13.48
C GLY A 282 21.25 28.73 12.22
N ALA A 283 20.89 28.23 11.04
CA ALA A 283 21.06 28.93 9.77
C ALA A 283 20.15 30.17 9.65
N VAL A 284 18.96 30.14 10.26
CA VAL A 284 17.99 31.25 10.23
C VAL A 284 18.41 32.38 11.20
N PHE A 285 19.00 32.07 12.34
CA PHE A 285 19.35 33.05 13.38
C PHE A 285 20.85 33.35 13.49
N GLY A 286 21.67 32.74 12.62
CA GLY A 286 23.12 33.05 12.55
C GLY A 286 23.92 32.66 13.80
N VAL A 287 23.48 31.59 14.52
CA VAL A 287 24.17 31.07 15.72
C VAL A 287 24.88 29.78 15.42
#